data_7e5043dd6d9f8330635f46adde9996cb
#
_entry.id   7e5043dd6d9f8330635f46adde9996cb
#
_cell.length_a   1.000
_cell.length_b   1.000
_cell.length_c   1.000
_cell.angle_alpha   90.00
_cell.angle_beta   90.00
_cell.angle_gamma   90.00
#
_symmetry.space_group_name_H-M   'P 1'
#
loop_
_entity.id
_entity.type
_entity.pdbx_description
1 polymer ?
#
loop_
_entity_poly.entity_id
_entity_poly.type
_entity_poly.pdbx_seq_one_letter_code
_entity_poly.pdbx_strand_id
1 'polypeptide(L)'
;MTGIQALERIAPTKPMQPGQVERREFEYERHGTLSLIANFDVVSGQVVSPSLGPTRTEADFAVHIGRTIDLDPEGVWLFVVDQLNTHQSETLVRLVAERCGLAVELGEKGKSGVLRSMATRAAFLSDPTHRIQFVYLPKHTSWLNQVEMWFGILVRRVLKRGNFPSLEALHARILEFIEYFNKTAKPFRWTYTGRPLVS
;
A
#
# COMPACT_ATOMS: atom_id res chain seq x y z
N MET A 1 -2.96 -3.21 0.37
CA MET A 1 -3.59 -4.51 0.00
C MET A 1 -3.77 -5.37 1.24
N THR A 2 -4.91 -6.04 1.42
CA THR A 2 -5.24 -6.80 2.64
C THR A 2 -5.72 -8.19 2.30
N GLY A 3 -5.69 -9.09 3.32
CA GLY A 3 -6.22 -10.44 3.19
C GLY A 3 -5.47 -11.28 2.16
N ILE A 4 -4.18 -11.06 2.01
CA ILE A 4 -3.34 -11.90 1.16
C ILE A 4 -3.19 -13.25 1.85
N GLN A 5 -3.77 -14.29 1.26
CA GLN A 5 -3.83 -15.61 1.89
C GLN A 5 -2.63 -16.46 1.51
N ALA A 6 -2.03 -17.11 2.50
CA ALA A 6 -1.10 -18.21 2.26
C ALA A 6 -1.90 -19.47 1.96
N LEU A 7 -1.98 -19.84 0.70
CA LEU A 7 -2.74 -21.00 0.22
C LEU A 7 -1.77 -22.08 -0.27
N GLU A 8 -1.87 -23.26 0.32
CA GLU A 8 -1.16 -24.45 -0.14
C GLU A 8 -2.13 -25.39 -0.82
N ARG A 9 -1.80 -25.86 -2.02
CA ARG A 9 -2.62 -26.84 -2.72
C ARG A 9 -2.39 -28.22 -2.15
N ILE A 10 -3.47 -28.95 -1.92
CA ILE A 10 -3.43 -30.30 -1.32
C ILE A 10 -2.74 -31.31 -2.25
N ALA A 11 -2.85 -31.13 -3.57
CA ALA A 11 -2.20 -31.97 -4.53
C ALA A 11 -1.36 -31.17 -5.56
N PRO A 12 -0.30 -31.76 -6.11
CA PRO A 12 0.53 -31.10 -7.11
C PRO A 12 -0.25 -30.85 -8.41
N THR A 13 0.06 -29.74 -9.05
CA THR A 13 -0.42 -29.43 -10.40
C THR A 13 0.05 -30.51 -11.39
N LYS A 14 -0.86 -31.05 -12.20
CA LYS A 14 -0.51 -31.94 -13.31
C LYS A 14 -0.13 -31.06 -14.51
N PRO A 15 1.12 -31.12 -14.98
CA PRO A 15 1.58 -30.30 -16.09
C PRO A 15 0.85 -30.64 -17.40
N MET A 16 0.85 -29.69 -18.32
CA MET A 16 0.32 -29.90 -19.67
C MET A 16 1.11 -31.00 -20.40
N GLN A 17 0.40 -31.88 -21.08
CA GLN A 17 0.95 -32.94 -21.94
C GLN A 17 0.26 -32.86 -23.30
N PRO A 18 0.84 -33.46 -24.37
CA PRO A 18 0.19 -33.52 -25.67
C PRO A 18 -1.22 -34.10 -25.58
N GLY A 19 -2.22 -33.32 -26.00
CA GLY A 19 -3.64 -33.69 -25.90
C GLY A 19 -4.29 -33.52 -24.52
N GLN A 20 -3.55 -33.05 -23.50
CA GLN A 20 -4.10 -32.79 -22.15
C GLN A 20 -3.72 -31.41 -21.66
N VAL A 21 -4.73 -30.64 -21.23
CA VAL A 21 -4.51 -29.33 -20.63
C VAL A 21 -3.90 -29.46 -19.22
N GLU A 22 -3.21 -28.43 -18.76
CA GLU A 22 -2.76 -28.33 -17.37
C GLU A 22 -3.96 -28.46 -16.43
N ARG A 23 -3.86 -29.33 -15.43
CA ARG A 23 -4.89 -29.49 -14.38
C ARG A 23 -4.31 -29.05 -13.06
N ARG A 24 -4.93 -28.01 -12.48
CA ARG A 24 -4.56 -27.50 -11.17
C ARG A 24 -5.54 -27.97 -10.13
N GLU A 25 -5.00 -28.35 -8.98
CA GLU A 25 -5.82 -28.58 -7.81
C GLU A 25 -6.53 -27.28 -7.41
N PHE A 26 -7.82 -27.38 -7.13
CA PHE A 26 -8.66 -26.28 -6.66
C PHE A 26 -8.87 -26.31 -5.15
N GLU A 27 -8.61 -27.45 -4.50
CA GLU A 27 -8.61 -27.56 -3.06
C GLU A 27 -7.29 -27.05 -2.48
N TYR A 28 -7.38 -26.34 -1.35
CA TYR A 28 -6.22 -25.74 -0.71
C TYR A 28 -6.36 -25.71 0.81
N GLU A 29 -5.24 -25.83 1.49
CA GLU A 29 -5.11 -25.53 2.91
C GLU A 29 -4.72 -24.06 3.08
N ARG A 30 -5.28 -23.40 4.11
CA ARG A 30 -5.01 -22.00 4.42
C ARG A 30 -4.14 -21.87 5.65
N HIS A 31 -2.95 -21.31 5.50
CA HIS A 31 -1.97 -21.10 6.56
C HIS A 31 -2.04 -19.70 7.19
N GLY A 32 -3.04 -18.90 6.86
CA GLY A 32 -3.26 -17.57 7.42
C GLY A 32 -3.27 -16.46 6.37
N THR A 33 -3.25 -15.21 6.85
CA THR A 33 -3.33 -14.02 6.00
C THR A 33 -2.28 -12.99 6.36
N LEU A 34 -1.79 -12.25 5.34
CA LEU A 34 -0.95 -11.08 5.50
C LEU A 34 -1.63 -9.82 4.96
N SER A 35 -1.25 -8.69 5.50
CA SER A 35 -1.52 -7.36 4.95
C SER A 35 -0.22 -6.78 4.43
N LEU A 36 -0.27 -6.15 3.24
CA LEU A 36 0.84 -5.43 2.64
C LEU A 36 0.48 -3.96 2.52
N ILE A 37 1.30 -3.09 3.11
CA ILE A 37 1.31 -1.65 2.87
C ILE A 37 2.54 -1.37 2.02
N ALA A 38 2.37 -0.63 0.93
CA ALA A 38 3.46 -0.32 0.01
C ALA A 38 3.32 1.10 -0.52
N ASN A 39 4.42 1.80 -0.64
CA ASN A 39 4.52 3.05 -1.37
C ASN A 39 5.06 2.76 -2.77
N PHE A 40 4.45 3.35 -3.76
CA PHE A 40 4.91 3.30 -5.14
C PHE A 40 5.46 4.67 -5.51
N ASP A 41 6.77 4.75 -5.69
CA ASP A 41 7.42 5.98 -6.16
C ASP A 41 7.11 6.14 -7.66
N VAL A 42 6.31 7.15 -7.97
CA VAL A 42 5.84 7.42 -9.34
C VAL A 42 6.96 7.92 -10.27
N VAL A 43 8.05 8.41 -9.71
CA VAL A 43 9.20 8.94 -10.47
C VAL A 43 10.12 7.82 -10.91
N SER A 44 10.48 6.93 -10.01
CA SER A 44 11.35 5.78 -10.32
C SER A 44 10.56 4.56 -10.82
N GLY A 45 9.27 4.46 -10.49
CA GLY A 45 8.45 3.28 -10.72
C GLY A 45 8.71 2.14 -9.73
N GLN A 46 9.41 2.41 -8.65
CA GLN A 46 9.79 1.40 -7.65
C GLN A 46 8.82 1.34 -6.48
N VAL A 47 8.76 0.18 -5.85
CA VAL A 47 8.11 0.01 -4.55
C VAL A 47 9.13 0.29 -3.46
N VAL A 48 8.83 1.28 -2.61
CA VAL A 48 9.71 1.71 -1.54
C VAL A 48 9.14 1.36 -0.18
N SER A 49 10.01 0.98 0.75
CA SER A 49 9.69 0.72 2.16
C SER A 49 8.45 -0.18 2.37
N PRO A 50 8.33 -1.37 1.74
CA PRO A 50 7.15 -2.23 1.93
C PRO A 50 7.06 -2.70 3.38
N SER A 51 5.84 -2.75 3.92
CA SER A 51 5.55 -3.29 5.26
C SER A 51 4.57 -4.44 5.15
N LEU A 52 4.96 -5.61 5.65
CA LEU A 52 4.14 -6.82 5.71
C LEU A 52 3.85 -7.15 7.18
N GLY A 53 2.61 -7.49 7.48
CA GLY A 53 2.21 -7.83 8.84
C GLY A 53 0.80 -8.44 8.89
N PRO A 54 0.36 -8.86 10.08
CA PRO A 54 -0.96 -9.45 10.25
C PRO A 54 -2.09 -8.42 10.13
N THR A 55 -1.81 -7.16 10.41
CA THR A 55 -2.79 -6.07 10.49
C THR A 55 -2.43 -4.88 9.58
N ARG A 56 -3.34 -3.92 9.53
CA ARG A 56 -3.15 -2.61 8.90
C ARG A 56 -3.92 -1.53 9.68
N THR A 57 -3.61 -1.40 10.93
CA THR A 57 -4.20 -0.40 11.82
C THR A 57 -3.72 1.02 11.49
N GLU A 58 -4.27 2.02 12.17
CA GLU A 58 -3.76 3.41 12.12
C GLU A 58 -2.26 3.47 12.49
N ALA A 59 -1.86 2.66 13.50
CA ALA A 59 -0.47 2.60 13.95
C ALA A 59 0.43 1.96 12.89
N ASP A 60 0.00 0.85 12.26
CA ASP A 60 0.78 0.19 11.21
C ASP A 60 1.02 1.13 10.03
N PHE A 61 0.00 1.91 9.64
CA PHE A 61 0.14 2.88 8.57
C PHE A 61 1.10 4.02 8.94
N ALA A 62 0.97 4.58 10.15
CA ALA A 62 1.88 5.63 10.61
C ALA A 62 3.33 5.15 10.70
N VAL A 63 3.57 3.94 11.21
CA VAL A 63 4.91 3.32 11.23
C VAL A 63 5.46 3.13 9.81
N HIS A 64 4.61 2.68 8.88
CA HIS A 64 5.00 2.52 7.47
C HIS A 64 5.41 3.86 6.83
N ILE A 65 4.63 4.92 7.03
CA ILE A 65 4.95 6.27 6.56
C ILE A 65 6.24 6.78 7.22
N GLY A 66 6.40 6.60 8.54
CA GLY A 66 7.62 6.97 9.26
C GLY A 66 8.88 6.32 8.66
N ARG A 67 8.85 5.01 8.43
CA ARG A 67 9.95 4.27 7.78
C ARG A 67 10.25 4.79 6.37
N THR A 68 9.24 5.24 5.66
CA THR A 68 9.44 5.81 4.31
C THR A 68 10.12 7.17 4.40
N ILE A 69 9.69 8.03 5.33
CA ILE A 69 10.32 9.33 5.60
C ILE A 69 11.77 9.15 6.04
N ASP A 70 12.07 8.11 6.82
CA ASP A 70 13.44 7.81 7.31
C ASP A 70 14.42 7.45 6.17
N LEU A 71 13.95 7.19 4.95
CA LEU A 71 14.84 7.02 3.77
C LEU A 71 15.49 8.35 3.35
N ASP A 72 14.82 9.47 3.56
CA ASP A 72 15.33 10.82 3.38
C ASP A 72 14.66 11.74 4.42
N PRO A 73 15.20 11.82 5.65
CA PRO A 73 14.56 12.52 6.77
C PRO A 73 14.37 14.02 6.56
N GLU A 74 15.20 14.65 5.72
CA GLU A 74 15.10 16.09 5.39
C GLU A 74 14.36 16.34 4.07
N GLY A 75 14.03 15.28 3.36
CA GLY A 75 13.36 15.35 2.06
C GLY A 75 11.93 15.90 2.14
N VAL A 76 11.44 16.38 1.01
CA VAL A 76 10.05 16.78 0.82
C VAL A 76 9.26 15.58 0.30
N TRP A 77 8.22 15.19 1.02
CA TRP A 77 7.40 14.03 0.72
C TRP A 77 5.98 14.42 0.34
N LEU A 78 5.53 13.95 -0.80
CA LEU A 78 4.14 14.09 -1.25
C LEU A 78 3.50 12.71 -1.39
N PHE A 79 2.65 12.34 -0.44
CA PHE A 79 1.93 11.07 -0.44
C PHE A 79 0.56 11.22 -1.08
N VAL A 80 0.32 10.48 -2.17
CA VAL A 80 -1.00 10.38 -2.79
C VAL A 80 -1.73 9.17 -2.21
N VAL A 81 -2.85 9.40 -1.55
CA VAL A 81 -3.59 8.37 -0.80
C VAL A 81 -5.08 8.42 -1.11
N ASP A 82 -5.78 7.31 -0.88
CA ASP A 82 -7.23 7.29 -0.87
C ASP A 82 -7.79 7.87 0.44
N GLN A 83 -9.13 7.94 0.55
CA GLN A 83 -9.79 8.52 1.71
C GLN A 83 -10.09 7.50 2.84
N LEU A 84 -9.24 6.49 3.03
CA LEU A 84 -9.38 5.60 4.17
C LEU A 84 -9.17 6.35 5.49
N ASN A 85 -9.91 5.94 6.53
CA ASN A 85 -9.82 6.55 7.86
C ASN A 85 -8.39 6.49 8.43
N THR A 86 -7.66 5.43 8.17
CA THR A 86 -6.27 5.24 8.60
C THR A 86 -5.33 6.30 8.00
N HIS A 87 -5.64 6.81 6.80
CA HIS A 87 -4.88 7.85 6.12
C HIS A 87 -5.16 9.27 6.65
N GLN A 88 -6.11 9.40 7.57
CA GLN A 88 -6.49 10.66 8.25
C GLN A 88 -6.52 10.44 9.77
N SER A 89 -5.66 9.55 10.26
CA SER A 89 -5.64 9.16 11.66
C SER A 89 -4.95 10.19 12.55
N GLU A 90 -5.26 10.14 13.84
CA GLU A 90 -4.54 10.93 14.85
C GLU A 90 -3.07 10.58 14.87
N THR A 91 -2.72 9.28 14.81
CA THR A 91 -1.34 8.79 14.85
C THR A 91 -0.53 9.38 13.69
N LEU A 92 -1.13 9.46 12.50
CA LEU A 92 -0.47 10.07 11.34
C LEU A 92 -0.25 11.58 11.51
N VAL A 93 -1.24 12.31 12.05
CA VAL A 93 -1.11 13.75 12.34
C VAL A 93 0.03 14.00 13.32
N ARG A 94 0.12 13.22 14.39
CA ARG A 94 1.20 13.33 15.38
C ARG A 94 2.57 13.05 14.77
N LEU A 95 2.68 12.01 13.93
CA LEU A 95 3.90 11.70 13.20
C LEU A 95 4.34 12.87 12.31
N VAL A 96 3.42 13.44 11.53
CA VAL A 96 3.74 14.56 10.63
C VAL A 96 4.14 15.81 11.41
N ALA A 97 3.44 16.13 12.49
CA ALA A 97 3.79 17.26 13.35
C ALA A 97 5.20 17.11 13.93
N GLU A 98 5.53 15.92 14.45
CA GLU A 98 6.86 15.60 14.99
C GLU A 98 7.94 15.69 13.91
N ARG A 99 7.75 14.99 12.79
CA ARG A 99 8.76 14.92 11.71
C ARG A 99 8.98 16.25 10.99
N CYS A 100 7.97 17.11 10.94
CA CYS A 100 8.09 18.48 10.41
C CYS A 100 8.57 19.49 11.46
N GLY A 101 8.77 19.10 12.72
CA GLY A 101 9.18 20.00 13.81
C GLY A 101 8.15 21.09 14.11
N LEU A 102 6.86 20.81 13.96
CA LEU A 102 5.79 21.80 14.12
C LEU A 102 5.43 21.96 15.59
N ALA A 103 5.69 23.14 16.14
CA ALA A 103 5.28 23.52 17.49
C ALA A 103 3.80 23.97 17.49
N VAL A 104 2.87 23.06 17.20
CA VAL A 104 1.43 23.31 17.12
C VAL A 104 0.69 22.49 18.16
N GLU A 105 -0.28 23.10 18.82
CA GLU A 105 -1.19 22.39 19.72
C GLU A 105 -2.22 21.61 18.89
N LEU A 106 -2.09 20.29 18.84
CA LEU A 106 -2.93 19.43 18.05
C LEU A 106 -4.36 19.28 18.62
N GLY A 107 -4.53 19.53 19.91
CA GLY A 107 -5.81 19.36 20.59
C GLY A 107 -6.12 17.91 20.98
N GLU A 108 -7.40 17.62 21.16
CA GLU A 108 -7.90 16.32 21.62
C GLU A 108 -8.82 15.68 20.56
N LYS A 109 -8.61 14.38 20.30
CA LYS A 109 -9.39 13.60 19.30
C LYS A 109 -10.89 13.70 19.55
N GLY A 110 -11.62 14.17 18.55
CA GLY A 110 -13.07 14.31 18.60
C GLY A 110 -13.58 15.54 19.37
N LYS A 111 -12.69 16.37 19.95
CA LYS A 111 -13.09 17.51 20.79
C LYS A 111 -12.56 18.86 20.29
N SER A 112 -11.24 18.98 20.10
CA SER A 112 -10.61 20.28 19.84
C SER A 112 -9.43 20.22 18.88
N GLY A 113 -9.03 21.37 18.35
CA GLY A 113 -7.84 21.56 17.55
C GLY A 113 -7.85 20.78 16.23
N VAL A 114 -6.66 20.44 15.76
CA VAL A 114 -6.44 19.65 14.54
C VAL A 114 -7.09 18.27 14.65
N LEU A 115 -7.08 17.67 15.84
CA LEU A 115 -7.59 16.32 16.07
C LEU A 115 -9.12 16.24 16.18
N ARG A 116 -9.85 17.36 16.15
CA ARG A 116 -11.30 17.41 16.34
C ARG A 116 -12.09 16.53 15.38
N SER A 117 -11.74 16.49 14.12
CA SER A 117 -12.48 15.76 13.10
C SER A 117 -11.58 15.19 12.02
N MET A 118 -12.09 14.28 11.18
CA MET A 118 -11.35 13.81 10.00
C MET A 118 -11.03 14.96 9.05
N ALA A 119 -11.96 15.90 8.84
CA ALA A 119 -11.75 17.04 7.94
C ALA A 119 -10.60 17.95 8.43
N THR A 120 -10.53 18.25 9.74
CA THR A 120 -9.45 19.06 10.29
C THR A 120 -8.11 18.35 10.26
N ARG A 121 -8.07 17.03 10.47
CA ARG A 121 -6.86 16.21 10.31
C ARG A 121 -6.40 16.15 8.84
N ALA A 122 -7.34 15.96 7.91
CA ALA A 122 -7.01 15.96 6.49
C ALA A 122 -6.46 17.32 6.03
N ALA A 123 -7.06 18.42 6.47
CA ALA A 123 -6.60 19.78 6.17
C ALA A 123 -5.16 20.00 6.68
N PHE A 124 -4.85 19.58 7.89
CA PHE A 124 -3.50 19.65 8.45
C PHE A 124 -2.49 18.81 7.64
N LEU A 125 -2.86 17.58 7.30
CA LEU A 125 -2.00 16.68 6.53
C LEU A 125 -1.78 17.14 5.07
N SER A 126 -2.71 17.93 4.54
CA SER A 126 -2.61 18.50 3.16
C SER A 126 -2.05 19.93 3.14
N ASP A 127 -1.58 20.45 4.26
CA ASP A 127 -1.04 21.82 4.31
C ASP A 127 0.21 21.93 3.43
N PRO A 128 0.23 22.80 2.41
CA PRO A 128 1.35 22.92 1.48
C PRO A 128 2.61 23.52 2.10
N THR A 129 2.53 24.05 3.32
CA THR A 129 3.70 24.56 4.05
C THR A 129 4.48 23.46 4.75
N HIS A 130 3.89 22.27 4.90
CA HIS A 130 4.58 21.12 5.48
C HIS A 130 5.49 20.46 4.45
N ARG A 131 6.68 20.00 4.86
CA ARG A 131 7.55 19.19 3.99
C ARG A 131 7.03 17.76 3.77
N ILE A 132 6.10 17.30 4.61
CA ILE A 132 5.40 16.02 4.48
C ILE A 132 3.93 16.30 4.24
N GLN A 133 3.45 16.02 3.04
CA GLN A 133 2.11 16.39 2.59
C GLN A 133 1.34 15.17 2.09
N PHE A 134 0.02 15.20 2.28
CA PHE A 134 -0.90 14.18 1.80
C PHE A 134 -1.89 14.77 0.80
N VAL A 135 -2.01 14.16 -0.34
CA VAL A 135 -3.02 14.48 -1.37
C VAL A 135 -4.05 13.36 -1.40
N TYR A 136 -5.28 13.70 -1.12
CA TYR A 136 -6.39 12.74 -1.06
C TYR A 136 -7.07 12.64 -2.42
N LEU A 137 -7.11 11.43 -2.97
CA LEU A 137 -7.89 11.16 -4.18
C LEU A 137 -9.38 11.37 -3.94
N PRO A 138 -10.15 11.81 -4.94
CA PRO A 138 -11.61 11.87 -4.84
C PRO A 138 -12.20 10.50 -4.48
N LYS A 139 -13.37 10.50 -3.86
CA LYS A 139 -14.09 9.24 -3.58
C LYS A 139 -14.34 8.47 -4.87
N HIS A 140 -14.26 7.15 -4.79
CA HIS A 140 -14.47 6.22 -5.92
C HIS A 140 -13.47 6.33 -7.07
N THR A 141 -12.31 6.96 -6.86
CA THR A 141 -11.23 7.08 -7.86
C THR A 141 -9.94 6.38 -7.43
N SER A 142 -10.00 5.39 -6.56
CA SER A 142 -8.82 4.65 -6.09
C SER A 142 -8.00 4.04 -7.24
N TRP A 143 -8.63 3.75 -8.38
CA TRP A 143 -7.97 3.29 -9.60
C TRP A 143 -6.96 4.32 -10.19
N LEU A 144 -7.03 5.59 -9.80
CA LEU A 144 -6.02 6.61 -10.12
C LEU A 144 -4.73 6.42 -9.32
N ASN A 145 -4.79 5.70 -8.21
CA ASN A 145 -3.61 5.43 -7.41
C ASN A 145 -2.74 4.36 -8.09
N GLN A 146 -1.56 4.76 -8.53
CA GLN A 146 -0.66 3.87 -9.28
C GLN A 146 -0.24 2.62 -8.49
N VAL A 147 -0.24 2.67 -7.17
CA VAL A 147 0.03 1.50 -6.33
C VAL A 147 -0.99 0.38 -6.57
N GLU A 148 -2.22 0.69 -6.93
CA GLU A 148 -3.25 -0.31 -7.26
C GLU A 148 -2.91 -1.07 -8.56
N MET A 149 -2.31 -0.39 -9.54
CA MET A 149 -1.80 -1.06 -10.74
C MET A 149 -0.68 -2.04 -10.39
N TRP A 150 0.22 -1.62 -9.51
CA TRP A 150 1.30 -2.47 -9.04
C TRP A 150 0.76 -3.67 -8.24
N PHE A 151 -0.22 -3.49 -7.36
CA PHE A 151 -0.89 -4.61 -6.69
C PHE A 151 -1.51 -5.59 -7.69
N GLY A 152 -2.09 -5.09 -8.77
CA GLY A 152 -2.57 -5.93 -9.87
C GLY A 152 -1.46 -6.78 -10.51
N ILE A 153 -0.25 -6.24 -10.65
CA ILE A 153 0.92 -6.98 -11.14
C ILE A 153 1.33 -8.06 -10.13
N LEU A 154 1.44 -7.71 -8.84
CA LEU A 154 1.75 -8.66 -7.76
C LEU A 154 0.76 -9.84 -7.77
N VAL A 155 -0.53 -9.56 -7.83
CA VAL A 155 -1.57 -10.60 -7.88
C VAL A 155 -1.34 -11.53 -9.07
N ARG A 156 -1.16 -10.99 -10.27
CA ARG A 156 -1.01 -11.79 -11.49
C ARG A 156 0.29 -12.61 -11.52
N ARG A 157 1.38 -12.03 -11.02
CA ARG A 157 2.73 -12.63 -11.14
C ARG A 157 3.05 -13.58 -9.99
N VAL A 158 2.53 -13.31 -8.80
CA VAL A 158 2.90 -14.05 -7.57
C VAL A 158 1.72 -14.79 -6.98
N LEU A 159 0.63 -14.06 -6.66
CA LEU A 159 -0.40 -14.62 -5.80
C LEU A 159 -1.34 -15.59 -6.53
N LYS A 160 -1.79 -15.25 -7.75
CA LYS A 160 -2.79 -16.03 -8.49
C LYS A 160 -2.37 -17.49 -8.74
N ARG A 161 -1.06 -17.73 -8.88
CA ARG A 161 -0.49 -19.04 -9.19
C ARG A 161 0.43 -19.56 -8.10
N GLY A 162 0.60 -18.82 -7.04
CA GLY A 162 1.45 -19.18 -5.93
C GLY A 162 0.95 -20.41 -5.18
N ASN A 163 1.88 -21.10 -4.55
CA ASN A 163 1.64 -22.15 -3.58
C ASN A 163 2.46 -21.80 -2.35
N PHE A 164 1.81 -21.58 -1.20
CA PHE A 164 2.45 -21.02 -0.02
C PHE A 164 2.16 -21.90 1.20
N PRO A 165 3.12 -22.77 1.55
CA PRO A 165 2.96 -23.72 2.68
C PRO A 165 3.02 -23.05 4.06
N SER A 166 3.31 -21.74 4.10
CA SER A 166 3.30 -20.98 5.37
C SER A 166 3.18 -19.48 5.10
N LEU A 167 2.91 -18.70 6.16
CA LEU A 167 2.94 -17.23 6.10
C LEU A 167 4.35 -16.70 5.80
N GLU A 168 5.38 -17.34 6.32
CA GLU A 168 6.78 -16.98 6.10
C GLU A 168 7.16 -17.17 4.63
N ALA A 169 6.72 -18.27 4.01
CA ALA A 169 6.94 -18.54 2.59
C ALA A 169 6.24 -17.47 1.71
N LEU A 170 5.01 -17.10 2.06
CA LEU A 170 4.29 -16.01 1.38
C LEU A 170 5.02 -14.67 1.56
N HIS A 171 5.43 -14.34 2.78
CA HIS A 171 6.16 -13.12 3.12
C HIS A 171 7.46 -13.00 2.31
N ALA A 172 8.30 -14.04 2.37
CA ALA A 172 9.55 -14.09 1.63
C ALA A 172 9.34 -13.91 0.12
N ARG A 173 8.34 -14.60 -0.44
CA ARG A 173 8.03 -14.54 -1.87
C ARG A 173 7.56 -13.16 -2.33
N ILE A 174 6.82 -12.44 -1.50
CA ILE A 174 6.42 -11.05 -1.81
C ILE A 174 7.65 -10.14 -1.82
N LEU A 175 8.54 -10.23 -0.84
CA LEU A 175 9.75 -9.41 -0.78
C LEU A 175 10.71 -9.70 -1.94
N GLU A 176 10.96 -10.96 -2.26
CA GLU A 176 11.75 -11.36 -3.45
C GLU A 176 11.17 -10.78 -4.74
N PHE A 177 9.85 -10.79 -4.86
CA PHE A 177 9.21 -10.22 -6.04
C PHE A 177 9.38 -8.70 -6.11
N ILE A 178 9.26 -7.99 -4.98
CA ILE A 178 9.49 -6.54 -4.91
C ILE A 178 10.92 -6.22 -5.31
N GLU A 179 11.90 -6.96 -4.79
CA GLU A 179 13.31 -6.78 -5.14
C GLU A 179 13.55 -7.02 -6.63
N TYR A 180 13.01 -8.12 -7.16
CA TYR A 180 13.09 -8.40 -8.61
C TYR A 180 12.42 -7.32 -9.46
N PHE A 181 11.22 -6.88 -9.08
CA PHE A 181 10.49 -5.83 -9.77
C PHE A 181 11.29 -4.53 -9.81
N ASN A 182 11.84 -4.12 -8.69
CA ASN A 182 12.59 -2.88 -8.55
C ASN A 182 13.87 -2.84 -9.41
N LYS A 183 14.50 -4.00 -9.71
CA LYS A 183 15.68 -4.05 -10.60
C LYS A 183 15.42 -3.56 -12.02
N THR A 184 14.18 -3.69 -12.48
CA THR A 184 13.77 -3.32 -13.85
C THR A 184 12.60 -2.34 -13.87
N ALA A 185 12.29 -1.76 -12.72
CA ALA A 185 11.20 -0.82 -12.56
C ALA A 185 11.35 0.40 -13.47
N LYS A 186 10.23 0.87 -13.98
CA LYS A 186 10.10 2.11 -14.74
C LYS A 186 8.78 2.76 -14.36
N PRO A 187 8.68 4.10 -14.41
CA PRO A 187 7.44 4.80 -14.21
C PRO A 187 6.33 4.26 -15.10
N PHE A 188 5.12 4.13 -14.59
CA PHE A 188 3.98 3.77 -15.43
C PHE A 188 3.72 4.90 -16.42
N ARG A 189 3.60 4.55 -17.70
CA ARG A 189 3.16 5.48 -18.72
C ARG A 189 1.66 5.71 -18.57
N TRP A 190 1.30 6.87 -18.04
CA TRP A 190 -0.09 7.26 -17.87
C TRP A 190 -0.70 7.68 -19.21
N THR A 191 -1.72 7.00 -19.66
CA THR A 191 -2.38 7.28 -20.95
C THR A 191 -3.81 7.81 -20.79
N TYR A 192 -4.34 7.80 -19.55
CA TYR A 192 -5.68 8.28 -19.28
C TYR A 192 -5.73 9.82 -19.27
N THR A 193 -6.64 10.41 -20.02
CA THR A 193 -6.73 11.86 -20.20
C THR A 193 -7.46 12.60 -19.07
N GLY A 194 -7.96 11.88 -18.05
CA GLY A 194 -8.66 12.46 -16.89
C GLY A 194 -10.08 12.97 -17.19
N ARG A 195 -10.62 12.70 -18.36
CA ARG A 195 -12.00 13.09 -18.66
C ARG A 195 -12.96 12.14 -17.98
N PRO A 196 -13.89 12.63 -17.13
CA PRO A 196 -14.93 11.78 -16.58
C PRO A 196 -15.79 11.21 -17.72
N LEU A 197 -16.27 9.96 -17.51
CA LEU A 197 -17.29 9.43 -18.42
C LEU A 197 -18.52 10.32 -18.28
N VAL A 198 -18.86 11.02 -19.35
CA VAL A 198 -20.09 11.81 -19.41
C VAL A 198 -21.22 10.80 -19.64
N SER A 199 -22.11 10.66 -18.66
CA SER A 199 -23.34 9.87 -18.77
C SER A 199 -24.34 10.57 -19.67
#